data_2c37bee51e14dd4b18204f9fdf48e5ce
#
_entry.id   2c37bee51e14dd4b18204f9fdf48e5ce
#
_cell.length_a   1.000
_cell.length_b   1.000
_cell.length_c   1.000
_cell.angle_alpha   90.00
_cell.angle_beta   90.00
_cell.angle_gamma   90.00
#
_symmetry.space_group_name_H-M   'P 1'
#
loop_
_entity.id
_entity.type
_entity.pdbx_description
1 polymer ?
#
loop_
_entity_poly.entity_id
_entity_poly.type
_entity_poly.pdbx_seq_one_letter_code
_entity_poly.pdbx_strand_id
1 'polypeptide(L)'
;MMEPHPGVFVSNVRAEEWEPDPEVPGSEMHELVHAGGVWAGLTRFTTVEGPVPWTPSQRETIHVLEGEVTIASAGGPALTLKPGGLASLPAGLETIWHITPPFTELWVLA
;
A
#
# COMPACT_ATOMS: atom_id res chain seq x y z
N MET A 1 -3.68 13.29 -10.36
CA MET A 1 -3.95 12.19 -11.28
C MET A 1 -4.42 12.74 -12.61
N MET A 2 -4.04 12.09 -13.71
CA MET A 2 -4.33 12.56 -15.05
C MET A 2 -5.00 11.43 -15.84
N GLU A 3 -6.02 11.78 -16.63
CA GLU A 3 -6.71 10.83 -17.51
C GLU A 3 -6.61 11.33 -18.95
N PRO A 4 -5.48 11.04 -19.64
CA PRO A 4 -5.23 11.55 -20.99
C PRO A 4 -6.16 10.94 -22.06
N HIS A 5 -6.80 9.83 -21.74
CA HIS A 5 -7.76 9.14 -22.59
C HIS A 5 -8.77 8.45 -21.68
N PRO A 6 -10.05 8.33 -22.04
CA PRO A 6 -11.02 7.64 -21.19
C PRO A 6 -10.54 6.26 -20.75
N GLY A 7 -10.50 6.02 -19.44
CA GLY A 7 -10.04 4.77 -18.85
C GLY A 7 -8.54 4.63 -18.68
N VAL A 8 -7.76 5.62 -19.09
CA VAL A 8 -6.31 5.62 -18.91
C VAL A 8 -5.93 6.61 -17.82
N PHE A 9 -5.34 6.12 -16.74
CA PHE A 9 -4.95 6.92 -15.58
C PHE A 9 -3.43 6.94 -15.46
N VAL A 10 -2.85 8.13 -15.28
CA VAL A 10 -1.41 8.33 -15.24
C VAL A 10 -1.03 9.15 -14.01
N SER A 11 0.01 8.72 -13.31
CA SER A 11 0.58 9.47 -12.21
C SER A 11 2.07 9.14 -12.08
N ASN A 12 2.67 9.51 -10.96
CA ASN A 12 4.09 9.30 -10.71
C ASN A 12 4.31 8.93 -9.24
N VAL A 13 5.30 8.10 -8.97
CA VAL A 13 5.64 7.72 -7.58
C VAL A 13 6.08 8.90 -6.72
N ARG A 14 6.42 10.04 -7.36
CA ARG A 14 6.78 11.29 -6.69
C ARG A 14 5.61 12.28 -6.68
N ALA A 15 4.38 11.78 -6.78
CA ALA A 15 3.20 12.63 -6.75
C ALA A 15 3.20 13.54 -5.51
N GLU A 16 2.67 14.74 -5.67
CA GLU A 16 2.59 15.72 -4.58
C GLU A 16 1.20 15.80 -3.96
N GLU A 17 0.22 15.14 -4.56
CA GLU A 17 -1.16 15.15 -4.09
C GLU A 17 -1.41 13.92 -3.22
N TRP A 18 -1.54 14.14 -1.91
CA TRP A 18 -1.75 13.09 -0.92
C TRP A 18 -2.92 13.44 -0.02
N GLU A 19 -3.67 12.42 0.38
CA GLU A 19 -4.80 12.56 1.30
C GLU A 19 -4.61 11.61 2.48
N PRO A 20 -4.99 12.03 3.71
CA PRO A 20 -4.96 11.12 4.84
C PRO A 20 -5.87 9.92 4.58
N ASP A 21 -5.41 8.73 4.97
CA ASP A 21 -6.23 7.52 4.91
C ASP A 21 -6.95 7.37 6.25
N PRO A 22 -8.29 7.52 6.29
CA PRO A 22 -9.02 7.43 7.55
C PRO A 22 -9.01 6.04 8.16
N GLU A 23 -8.75 4.99 7.38
CA GLU A 23 -8.71 3.62 7.89
C GLU A 23 -7.35 3.27 8.52
N VAL A 24 -6.30 4.01 8.18
CA VAL A 24 -4.94 3.72 8.66
C VAL A 24 -4.31 5.01 9.19
N PRO A 25 -4.52 5.33 10.48
CA PRO A 25 -3.98 6.56 11.06
C PRO A 25 -2.47 6.69 10.87
N GLY A 26 -2.03 7.89 10.50
CA GLY A 26 -0.63 8.19 10.23
C GLY A 26 -0.21 7.98 8.80
N SER A 27 -1.06 7.39 7.97
CA SER A 27 -0.77 7.19 6.55
C SER A 27 -1.44 8.23 5.67
N GLU A 28 -0.86 8.42 4.50
CA GLU A 28 -1.44 9.21 3.43
C GLU A 28 -1.49 8.36 2.17
N MET A 29 -2.49 8.62 1.34
CA MET A 29 -2.76 7.85 0.14
C MET A 29 -2.80 8.75 -1.08
N HIS A 30 -2.28 8.25 -2.20
CA HIS A 30 -2.41 8.86 -3.51
C HIS A 30 -3.03 7.81 -4.44
N GLU A 31 -4.30 8.00 -4.80
CA GLU A 31 -5.02 7.04 -5.65
C GLU A 31 -4.64 7.21 -7.11
N LEU A 32 -4.35 6.10 -7.79
CA LEU A 32 -4.13 6.07 -9.23
C LEU A 32 -5.41 5.74 -9.97
N VAL A 33 -6.09 4.68 -9.56
CA VAL A 33 -7.30 4.19 -10.23
C VAL A 33 -8.20 3.48 -9.22
N HIS A 34 -9.52 3.65 -9.41
CA HIS A 34 -10.52 2.91 -8.65
C HIS A 34 -11.69 2.63 -9.59
N ALA A 35 -11.55 1.64 -10.44
CA ALA A 35 -12.53 1.32 -11.47
C ALA A 35 -12.35 -0.11 -11.96
N GLY A 36 -13.42 -0.71 -12.46
CA GLY A 36 -13.36 -2.03 -13.11
C GLY A 36 -12.90 -3.16 -12.18
N GLY A 37 -13.17 -3.05 -10.87
CA GLY A 37 -12.73 -4.04 -9.90
C GLY A 37 -11.28 -3.90 -9.48
N VAL A 38 -10.59 -2.86 -9.94
CA VAL A 38 -9.20 -2.58 -9.58
C VAL A 38 -9.13 -1.29 -8.78
N TRP A 39 -8.39 -1.34 -7.69
CA TRP A 39 -8.06 -0.15 -6.90
C TRP A 39 -6.56 -0.16 -6.69
N ALA A 40 -5.88 0.88 -7.16
CA ALA A 40 -4.43 0.97 -7.09
C ALA A 40 -3.98 2.39 -6.74
N GLY A 41 -2.86 2.47 -6.06
CA GLY A 41 -2.29 3.74 -5.67
C GLY A 41 -1.02 3.59 -4.87
N LEU A 42 -0.67 4.67 -4.17
CA LEU A 42 0.49 4.73 -3.30
C LEU A 42 0.02 4.99 -1.88
N THR A 43 0.74 4.44 -0.91
CA THR A 43 0.58 4.77 0.51
C THR A 43 1.94 5.14 1.07
N ARG A 44 1.97 6.18 1.92
CA ARG A 44 3.21 6.56 2.61
C ARG A 44 2.95 6.78 4.10
N PHE A 45 3.99 6.51 4.88
CA PHE A 45 4.04 6.84 6.31
C PHE A 45 5.26 7.70 6.56
N THR A 46 5.05 8.90 7.08
CA THR A 46 6.16 9.75 7.55
C THR A 46 6.46 9.44 9.01
N THR A 47 5.45 9.03 9.76
CA THR A 47 5.57 8.58 11.14
C THR A 47 4.71 7.34 11.32
N VAL A 48 5.02 6.52 12.33
CA VAL A 48 4.26 5.31 12.66
C VAL A 48 4.07 5.27 14.16
N GLU A 49 2.83 5.09 14.62
CA GLU A 49 2.51 5.03 16.04
C GLU A 49 2.62 3.62 16.64
N GLY A 50 2.76 2.60 15.82
CA GLY A 50 2.86 1.22 16.26
C GLY A 50 2.47 0.25 15.17
N PRO A 51 2.26 -1.03 15.52
CA PRO A 51 1.86 -2.04 14.53
C PRO A 51 0.54 -1.66 13.85
N VAL A 52 0.46 -1.92 12.56
CA VAL A 52 -0.72 -1.61 11.74
C VAL A 52 -1.41 -2.90 11.36
N PRO A 53 -2.61 -3.19 11.90
CA PRO A 53 -3.39 -4.34 11.45
C PRO A 53 -3.99 -4.03 10.07
N TRP A 54 -3.93 -5.02 9.19
CA TRP A 54 -4.45 -4.86 7.83
C TRP A 54 -4.96 -6.18 7.28
N THR A 55 -6.18 -6.17 6.76
CA THR A 55 -6.80 -7.32 6.11
C THR A 55 -7.26 -6.88 4.73
N PRO A 56 -6.61 -7.35 3.65
CA PRO A 56 -6.99 -6.93 2.30
C PRO A 56 -8.41 -7.39 1.95
N SER A 57 -9.19 -6.53 1.32
CA SER A 57 -10.54 -6.85 0.84
C SER A 57 -10.54 -7.62 -0.47
N GLN A 58 -9.46 -7.51 -1.22
CA GLN A 58 -9.19 -8.22 -2.46
C GLN A 58 -7.73 -8.67 -2.40
N ARG A 59 -7.28 -9.46 -3.37
CA ARG A 59 -5.84 -9.76 -3.45
C ARG A 59 -5.09 -8.45 -3.57
N GLU A 60 -4.11 -8.25 -2.71
CA GLU A 60 -3.28 -7.06 -2.72
C GLU A 60 -1.86 -7.40 -3.12
N THR A 61 -1.38 -6.75 -4.17
CA THR A 61 0.01 -6.85 -4.60
C THR A 61 0.70 -5.55 -4.25
N ILE A 62 1.85 -5.63 -3.59
CA ILE A 62 2.59 -4.48 -3.10
C ILE A 62 4.01 -4.45 -3.64
N HIS A 63 4.52 -3.23 -3.82
CA HIS A 63 5.90 -2.96 -4.20
C HIS A 63 6.43 -1.87 -3.28
N VAL A 64 7.40 -2.21 -2.45
CA VAL A 64 8.02 -1.25 -1.53
C VAL A 64 8.98 -0.36 -2.30
N LEU A 65 8.76 0.95 -2.23
CA LEU A 65 9.56 1.96 -2.91
C LEU A 65 10.58 2.61 -1.99
N GLU A 66 10.22 2.80 -0.72
CA GLU A 66 11.06 3.46 0.28
C GLU A 66 10.76 2.85 1.64
N GLY A 67 11.78 2.73 2.49
CA GLY A 67 11.60 2.21 3.84
C GLY A 67 11.53 0.70 3.87
N GLU A 68 11.03 0.17 4.98
CA GLU A 68 11.02 -1.26 5.23
C GLU A 68 9.73 -1.63 5.94
N VAL A 69 9.21 -2.82 5.68
CA VAL A 69 8.05 -3.35 6.39
C VAL A 69 8.25 -4.83 6.68
N THR A 70 7.83 -5.24 7.87
CA THR A 70 7.73 -6.65 8.23
C THR A 70 6.25 -6.99 8.39
N ILE A 71 5.77 -7.95 7.61
CA ILE A 71 4.38 -8.36 7.59
C ILE A 71 4.27 -9.72 8.26
N ALA A 72 3.51 -9.78 9.35
CA ALA A 72 3.25 -11.01 10.09
C ALA A 72 1.82 -11.46 9.87
N SER A 73 1.60 -12.77 9.75
CA SER A 73 0.28 -13.39 9.68
C SER A 73 0.26 -14.63 10.56
N ALA A 74 -0.93 -14.99 11.05
CA ALA A 74 -1.08 -16.18 11.88
C ALA A 74 -0.73 -17.44 11.09
N GLY A 75 0.09 -18.31 11.68
CA GLY A 75 0.45 -19.60 11.09
C GLY A 75 1.47 -19.54 9.97
N GLY A 76 2.02 -18.36 9.67
CA GLY A 76 3.03 -18.21 8.64
C GLY A 76 4.30 -17.50 9.13
N PRO A 77 5.38 -17.55 8.36
CA PRO A 77 6.59 -16.79 8.70
C PRO A 77 6.35 -15.30 8.46
N ALA A 78 7.05 -14.48 9.22
CA ALA A 78 7.06 -13.03 8.96
C ALA A 78 7.85 -12.75 7.68
N LEU A 79 7.35 -11.80 6.89
CA LEU A 79 7.99 -11.37 5.64
C LEU A 79 8.57 -9.97 5.84
N THR A 80 9.83 -9.76 5.50
CA THR A 80 10.45 -8.45 5.53
C THR A 80 10.70 -7.98 4.11
N LEU A 81 10.16 -6.81 3.77
CA LEU A 81 10.32 -6.20 2.46
C LEU A 81 11.07 -4.90 2.59
N LYS A 82 12.11 -4.75 1.77
CA LYS A 82 12.93 -3.55 1.62
C LYS A 82 12.64 -2.91 0.26
N PRO A 83 13.19 -1.72 -0.04
CA PRO A 83 12.96 -1.10 -1.36
C PRO A 83 13.22 -2.08 -2.50
N GLY A 84 12.25 -2.19 -3.41
CA GLY A 84 12.26 -3.17 -4.49
C GLY A 84 11.53 -4.47 -4.15
N GLY A 85 11.18 -4.69 -2.88
CA GLY A 85 10.48 -5.90 -2.46
C GLY A 85 9.05 -5.96 -3.01
N LEU A 86 8.63 -7.17 -3.35
CA LEU A 86 7.30 -7.46 -3.89
C LEU A 86 6.63 -8.54 -3.04
N ALA A 87 5.34 -8.39 -2.82
CA ALA A 87 4.53 -9.43 -2.19
C ALA A 87 3.11 -9.38 -2.72
N SER A 88 2.41 -10.50 -2.66
CA SER A 88 1.00 -10.57 -3.01
C SER A 88 0.27 -11.32 -1.91
N LEU A 89 -0.74 -10.68 -1.33
CA LEU A 89 -1.50 -11.18 -0.21
C LEU A 89 -2.91 -11.55 -0.65
N PRO A 90 -3.44 -12.72 -0.26
CA PRO A 90 -4.81 -13.07 -0.62
C PRO A 90 -5.82 -12.22 0.15
N ALA A 91 -7.00 -12.07 -0.44
CA ALA A 91 -8.12 -11.41 0.22
C ALA A 91 -8.44 -12.12 1.55
N GLY A 92 -8.73 -11.34 2.57
CA GLY A 92 -9.13 -11.87 3.87
C GLY A 92 -8.00 -12.31 4.78
N LEU A 93 -6.75 -12.25 4.33
CA LEU A 93 -5.62 -12.61 5.18
C LEU A 93 -5.41 -11.52 6.25
N GLU A 94 -5.54 -11.92 7.52
CA GLU A 94 -5.30 -10.99 8.62
C GLU A 94 -3.80 -10.83 8.84
N THR A 95 -3.30 -9.60 8.73
CA THR A 95 -1.88 -9.30 8.87
C THR A 95 -1.64 -8.18 9.87
N ILE A 96 -0.41 -8.14 10.39
CA ILE A 96 0.08 -7.04 11.22
C ILE A 96 1.36 -6.54 10.56
N TRP A 97 1.41 -5.25 10.27
CA TRP A 97 2.54 -4.62 9.60
C TRP A 97 3.38 -3.82 10.59
N HIS A 98 4.66 -4.09 10.61
CA HIS A 98 5.63 -3.33 11.38
C HIS A 98 6.42 -2.48 10.38
N ILE A 99 6.11 -1.19 10.35
CA ILE A 99 6.62 -0.26 9.33
C ILE A 99 7.75 0.59 9.91
N THR A 100 8.84 0.70 9.16
CA THR A 100 9.96 1.59 9.49
C THR A 100 9.87 2.82 8.59
N PRO A 101 9.49 4.00 9.14
CA PRO A 101 9.35 5.22 8.34
C PRO A 101 10.72 5.84 8.03
N PRO A 102 10.84 6.69 7.01
CA PRO A 102 9.80 6.97 6.02
C PRO A 102 9.56 5.76 5.12
N PHE A 103 8.29 5.50 4.81
CA PHE A 103 7.88 4.32 4.06
C PHE A 103 6.92 4.72 2.94
N THR A 104 7.14 4.18 1.74
CA THR A 104 6.25 4.39 0.60
C THR A 104 6.10 3.08 -0.14
N GLU A 105 4.88 2.73 -0.50
CA GLU A 105 4.58 1.55 -1.29
C GLU A 105 3.59 1.85 -2.40
N LEU A 106 3.73 1.10 -3.51
CA LEU A 106 2.69 0.97 -4.52
C LEU A 106 1.85 -0.26 -4.16
N TRP A 107 0.53 -0.13 -4.24
CA TRP A 107 -0.37 -1.26 -3.98
C TRP A 107 -1.43 -1.37 -5.08
N VAL A 108 -1.83 -2.61 -5.34
CA VAL A 108 -2.90 -2.95 -6.29
C VAL A 108 -3.83 -3.94 -5.61
N LEU A 109 -5.10 -3.58 -5.49
CA LEU A 109 -6.18 -4.46 -5.05
C LEU A 109 -6.97 -4.89 -6.29
N ALA A 110 -6.95 -6.18 -6.55
CA ALA A 110 -7.61 -6.69 -7.75
C ALA A 110 -8.07 -8.15 -7.57
#